data_8255d37594b6e4131cdb294dbc024f09
#
_entry.id   8255d37594b6e4131cdb294dbc024f09
#
_cell.length_a   1.000
_cell.length_b   1.000
_cell.length_c   1.000
_cell.angle_alpha   90.00
_cell.angle_beta   90.00
_cell.angle_gamma   90.00
#
_symmetry.space_group_name_H-M   'P 1'
#
loop_
_entity.id
_entity.type
_entity.pdbx_description
1 polymer ?
#
loop_
_entity_poly.entity_id
_entity_poly.type
_entity_poly.pdbx_seq_one_letter_code
_entity_poly.pdbx_strand_id
1 'polypeptide(L)'
;MAEMFDNTIKKDRVLLAAVDTGSYDVELSLDELEELTETAGGEVIARVTQKRPSFDSGTCIGSGRLEEMAEICKNEDIDRIVFDCELTATQIRNIEDVCGVFTIDRTMLILDIFAQRATTREGRLQVEIAQNKYRLPRLAGMGTNMSRLGGGIGTRGPGESKLETDKRHIRTRIAALSDELKEIEKRRGLMRKRRKKDGVLTAAIVGYTNVGKSTLLNYLTEAGVLAENKLFATLETTSRAIELPDGRSVTLIDTVGLIRRLPHQLVEAFKSTLEEAASADVIIHVCDASADDCEEQAKVTLELLKELGCEGIPVVTVFNKCDKVPYINELDTNGEAVKISAKNGTGIDSLLAAIQKALPENSVRCRLLLPFDKAGLVNTIRQEGRIFSEDYTAEGIALDALVDIKVYHLVEGYKVKNEE
;
A
#
# COMPACT_ATOMS: atom_id res chain seq x y z
N MET A 1 20.86 -45.60 -2.68
CA MET A 1 19.85 -44.76 -3.34
C MET A 1 19.45 -43.68 -2.34
N ALA A 2 19.86 -42.42 -2.57
CA ALA A 2 19.42 -41.33 -1.73
C ALA A 2 18.03 -40.95 -2.19
N GLU A 3 17.07 -41.07 -1.30
CA GLU A 3 15.72 -40.53 -1.52
C GLU A 3 15.87 -38.99 -1.63
N MET A 4 15.64 -38.46 -2.81
CA MET A 4 15.42 -37.04 -3.02
C MET A 4 14.14 -36.69 -2.27
N PHE A 5 14.27 -36.03 -1.12
CA PHE A 5 13.15 -35.35 -0.50
C PHE A 5 12.71 -34.25 -1.46
N ASP A 6 11.58 -34.47 -2.13
CA ASP A 6 10.91 -33.46 -2.92
C ASP A 6 10.34 -32.42 -1.96
N ASN A 7 11.05 -31.31 -1.84
CA ASN A 7 10.72 -30.21 -0.92
C ASN A 7 9.70 -29.26 -1.57
N THR A 8 8.74 -29.81 -2.32
CA THR A 8 7.57 -29.05 -2.79
C THR A 8 6.75 -28.69 -1.55
N ILE A 9 6.79 -27.41 -1.18
CA ILE A 9 5.91 -26.88 -0.13
C ILE A 9 4.47 -27.16 -0.59
N LYS A 10 3.79 -28.10 0.07
CA LYS A 10 2.38 -28.40 -0.19
C LYS A 10 1.58 -27.13 0.12
N LYS A 11 0.84 -26.63 -0.87
CA LYS A 11 -0.05 -25.49 -0.67
C LYS A 11 -1.23 -25.91 0.22
N ASP A 12 -1.63 -25.03 1.14
CA ASP A 12 -2.84 -25.23 1.93
C ASP A 12 -4.07 -25.23 0.98
N ARG A 13 -4.93 -26.25 1.09
CA ARG A 13 -6.19 -26.33 0.36
C ARG A 13 -7.25 -25.52 1.10
N VAL A 14 -7.82 -24.52 0.44
CA VAL A 14 -8.62 -23.48 1.09
C VAL A 14 -10.07 -23.49 0.58
N LEU A 15 -11.03 -23.40 1.52
CA LEU A 15 -12.42 -23.10 1.27
C LEU A 15 -12.69 -21.63 1.59
N LEU A 16 -13.20 -20.87 0.63
CA LEU A 16 -13.65 -19.50 0.85
C LEU A 16 -15.11 -19.46 1.26
N ALA A 17 -15.45 -18.63 2.24
CA ALA A 17 -16.81 -18.48 2.73
C ALA A 17 -17.21 -17.00 2.82
N ALA A 18 -18.41 -16.67 2.30
CA ALA A 18 -18.96 -15.32 2.38
C ALA A 18 -20.46 -15.33 2.68
N VAL A 19 -20.91 -14.25 3.33
CA VAL A 19 -22.34 -14.00 3.57
C VAL A 19 -22.76 -12.78 2.75
N ASP A 20 -23.68 -13.01 1.80
CA ASP A 20 -24.30 -11.95 1.02
C ASP A 20 -25.39 -11.25 1.84
N THR A 21 -25.07 -10.06 2.33
CA THR A 21 -26.03 -9.19 3.04
C THR A 21 -26.68 -8.16 2.11
N GLY A 22 -26.32 -8.14 0.83
CA GLY A 22 -26.76 -7.14 -0.15
C GLY A 22 -26.09 -5.78 0.01
N SER A 23 -25.09 -5.64 0.88
CA SER A 23 -24.38 -4.37 1.12
C SER A 23 -23.19 -4.13 0.18
N TYR A 24 -22.72 -5.16 -0.50
CA TYR A 24 -21.60 -5.12 -1.45
C TYR A 24 -21.69 -6.28 -2.44
N ASP A 25 -20.93 -6.23 -3.52
CA ASP A 25 -20.82 -7.34 -4.47
C ASP A 25 -19.94 -8.44 -3.88
N VAL A 26 -20.58 -9.57 -3.56
CA VAL A 26 -19.93 -10.73 -2.91
C VAL A 26 -19.04 -11.49 -3.87
N GLU A 27 -19.40 -11.59 -5.15
CA GLU A 27 -18.59 -12.30 -6.14
C GLU A 27 -17.28 -11.59 -6.38
N LEU A 28 -17.31 -10.27 -6.61
CA LEU A 28 -16.10 -9.47 -6.72
C LEU A 28 -15.23 -9.52 -5.45
N SER A 29 -15.87 -9.58 -4.26
CA SER A 29 -15.14 -9.70 -3.00
C SER A 29 -14.48 -11.05 -2.82
N LEU A 30 -15.12 -12.14 -3.29
CA LEU A 30 -14.56 -13.49 -3.29
C LEU A 30 -13.43 -13.64 -4.31
N ASP A 31 -13.54 -13.01 -5.48
CA ASP A 31 -12.44 -12.98 -6.46
C ASP A 31 -11.19 -12.34 -5.86
N GLU A 32 -11.34 -11.21 -5.17
CA GLU A 32 -10.24 -10.57 -4.46
C GLU A 32 -9.72 -11.44 -3.29
N LEU A 33 -10.61 -12.13 -2.56
CA LEU A 33 -10.21 -13.04 -1.47
C LEU A 33 -9.43 -14.24 -1.99
N GLU A 34 -9.76 -14.75 -3.18
CA GLU A 34 -8.99 -15.79 -3.84
C GLU A 34 -7.59 -15.33 -4.21
N GLU A 35 -7.45 -14.14 -4.83
CA GLU A 35 -6.13 -13.56 -5.13
C GLU A 35 -5.30 -13.34 -3.84
N LEU A 36 -5.94 -12.93 -2.73
CA LEU A 36 -5.29 -12.82 -1.42
C LEU A 36 -4.81 -14.19 -0.92
N THR A 37 -5.64 -15.22 -1.06
CA THR A 37 -5.33 -16.59 -0.63
C THR A 37 -4.16 -17.17 -1.43
N GLU A 38 -4.15 -16.98 -2.75
CA GLU A 38 -3.04 -17.36 -3.61
C GLU A 38 -1.75 -16.62 -3.27
N THR A 39 -1.87 -15.33 -2.96
CA THR A 39 -0.73 -14.51 -2.52
C THR A 39 -0.13 -15.01 -1.21
N ALA A 40 -0.97 -15.49 -0.29
CA ALA A 40 -0.54 -16.13 0.96
C ALA A 40 0.06 -17.54 0.77
N GLY A 41 -0.06 -18.11 -0.43
CA GLY A 41 0.46 -19.43 -0.78
C GLY A 41 -0.56 -20.55 -0.66
N GLY A 42 -1.86 -20.25 -0.50
CA GLY A 42 -2.96 -21.21 -0.52
C GLY A 42 -3.42 -21.54 -1.95
N GLU A 43 -4.27 -22.55 -2.06
CA GLU A 43 -4.98 -22.96 -3.28
C GLU A 43 -6.46 -23.04 -2.96
N VAL A 44 -7.29 -22.26 -3.66
CA VAL A 44 -8.73 -22.23 -3.43
C VAL A 44 -9.37 -23.42 -4.15
N ILE A 45 -10.04 -24.28 -3.37
CA ILE A 45 -10.68 -25.49 -3.86
C ILE A 45 -12.19 -25.29 -4.06
N ALA A 46 -12.82 -24.51 -3.15
CA ALA A 46 -14.26 -24.28 -3.21
C ALA A 46 -14.61 -22.90 -2.65
N ARG A 47 -15.75 -22.36 -3.11
CA ARG A 47 -16.36 -21.12 -2.61
C ARG A 47 -17.76 -21.45 -2.10
N VAL A 48 -18.10 -20.92 -0.94
CA VAL A 48 -19.42 -21.08 -0.32
C VAL A 48 -20.00 -19.72 0.03
N THR A 49 -21.17 -19.43 -0.52
CA THR A 49 -21.92 -18.20 -0.24
C THR A 49 -23.27 -18.51 0.38
N GLN A 50 -23.76 -17.61 1.22
CA GLN A 50 -25.12 -17.66 1.74
C GLN A 50 -25.73 -16.26 1.76
N LYS A 51 -26.91 -16.10 1.15
CA LYS A 51 -27.67 -14.86 1.22
C LYS A 51 -28.44 -14.77 2.54
N ARG A 52 -28.17 -13.71 3.32
CA ARG A 52 -28.83 -13.46 4.61
C ARG A 52 -28.91 -11.94 4.88
N PRO A 53 -29.94 -11.48 5.59
CA PRO A 53 -30.04 -10.05 5.96
C PRO A 53 -28.98 -9.60 6.97
N SER A 54 -28.37 -10.53 7.73
CA SER A 54 -27.33 -10.26 8.72
C SER A 54 -26.48 -11.50 9.00
N PHE A 55 -25.30 -11.29 9.54
CA PHE A 55 -24.44 -12.35 10.02
C PHE A 55 -25.07 -13.11 11.20
N ASP A 56 -24.87 -14.42 11.26
CA ASP A 56 -25.23 -15.21 12.42
C ASP A 56 -24.29 -14.89 13.61
N SER A 57 -24.87 -14.72 14.80
CA SER A 57 -24.09 -14.35 15.97
C SER A 57 -23.15 -15.47 16.47
N GLY A 58 -23.50 -16.71 16.23
CA GLY A 58 -22.74 -17.89 16.68
C GLY A 58 -21.73 -18.42 15.67
N THR A 59 -22.03 -18.36 14.39
CA THR A 59 -21.26 -19.03 13.35
C THR A 59 -21.04 -18.18 12.09
N CYS A 60 -21.47 -16.91 12.09
CA CYS A 60 -21.45 -16.02 10.93
C CYS A 60 -22.39 -16.45 9.80
N ILE A 61 -22.42 -17.74 9.47
CA ILE A 61 -23.23 -18.41 8.47
C ILE A 61 -24.31 -19.30 9.15
N GLY A 62 -25.41 -19.61 8.49
CA GLY A 62 -26.46 -20.46 9.07
C GLY A 62 -26.01 -21.91 9.27
N SER A 63 -26.60 -22.59 10.27
CA SER A 63 -26.20 -23.95 10.68
C SER A 63 -26.23 -24.98 9.55
N GLY A 64 -27.30 -25.03 8.75
CA GLY A 64 -27.38 -25.95 7.62
C GLY A 64 -26.29 -25.71 6.57
N ARG A 65 -25.95 -24.43 6.29
CA ARG A 65 -24.86 -24.12 5.36
C ARG A 65 -23.49 -24.45 5.95
N LEU A 66 -23.36 -24.34 7.28
CA LEU A 66 -22.14 -24.74 8.00
C LEU A 66 -21.93 -26.27 7.95
N GLU A 67 -23.00 -27.06 8.06
CA GLU A 67 -22.95 -28.52 7.90
C GLU A 67 -22.51 -28.92 6.48
N GLU A 68 -23.05 -28.26 5.45
CA GLU A 68 -22.58 -28.43 4.05
C GLU A 68 -21.09 -28.10 3.89
N MET A 69 -20.63 -27.02 4.53
CA MET A 69 -19.20 -26.69 4.53
C MET A 69 -18.35 -27.77 5.19
N ALA A 70 -18.82 -28.35 6.30
CA ALA A 70 -18.11 -29.44 6.97
C ALA A 70 -17.99 -30.69 6.08
N GLU A 71 -19.02 -31.00 5.29
CA GLU A 71 -18.98 -32.10 4.30
C GLU A 71 -17.98 -31.80 3.18
N ILE A 72 -17.96 -30.56 2.65
CA ILE A 72 -16.99 -30.16 1.65
C ILE A 72 -15.56 -30.24 2.21
N CYS A 73 -15.33 -29.76 3.43
CA CYS A 73 -14.02 -29.81 4.08
C CYS A 73 -13.49 -31.25 4.16
N LYS A 74 -14.35 -32.17 4.51
CA LYS A 74 -14.01 -33.63 4.60
C LYS A 74 -13.76 -34.26 3.26
N ASN A 75 -14.61 -33.96 2.25
CA ASN A 75 -14.58 -34.63 0.95
C ASN A 75 -13.41 -34.13 0.09
N GLU A 76 -13.05 -32.82 0.23
CA GLU A 76 -12.03 -32.16 -0.56
C GLU A 76 -10.71 -32.00 0.20
N ASP A 77 -10.54 -32.63 1.34
CA ASP A 77 -9.32 -32.51 2.19
C ASP A 77 -8.89 -31.05 2.37
N ILE A 78 -9.82 -30.20 2.81
CA ILE A 78 -9.55 -28.77 3.05
C ILE A 78 -8.68 -28.62 4.30
N ASP A 79 -7.59 -27.86 4.16
CA ASP A 79 -6.67 -27.56 5.25
C ASP A 79 -7.12 -26.31 6.04
N ARG A 80 -7.82 -25.35 5.38
CA ARG A 80 -8.18 -24.07 5.98
C ARG A 80 -9.48 -23.47 5.40
N ILE A 81 -10.26 -22.80 6.24
CA ILE A 81 -11.40 -21.97 5.83
C ILE A 81 -11.05 -20.50 5.97
N VAL A 82 -11.39 -19.68 4.97
CA VAL A 82 -11.21 -18.24 4.99
C VAL A 82 -12.55 -17.55 4.78
N PHE A 83 -12.96 -16.74 5.76
CA PHE A 83 -14.17 -15.92 5.68
C PHE A 83 -13.89 -14.53 5.13
N ASP A 84 -14.78 -14.05 4.26
CA ASP A 84 -14.70 -12.70 3.65
C ASP A 84 -15.13 -11.56 4.60
N CYS A 85 -15.35 -11.82 5.86
CA CYS A 85 -15.71 -10.84 6.89
C CYS A 85 -14.90 -11.08 8.16
N GLU A 86 -14.86 -10.09 9.05
CA GLU A 86 -14.25 -10.27 10.35
C GLU A 86 -15.06 -11.22 11.23
N LEU A 87 -14.38 -12.15 11.89
CA LEU A 87 -14.99 -13.12 12.78
C LEU A 87 -14.66 -12.81 14.25
N THR A 88 -15.63 -13.03 15.12
CA THR A 88 -15.40 -13.06 16.57
C THR A 88 -14.73 -14.37 16.98
N ALA A 89 -14.05 -14.35 18.14
CA ALA A 89 -13.44 -15.57 18.70
C ALA A 89 -14.44 -16.73 18.90
N THR A 90 -15.68 -16.40 19.23
CA THR A 90 -16.75 -17.40 19.40
C THR A 90 -17.17 -18.00 18.07
N GLN A 91 -17.31 -17.19 17.03
CA GLN A 91 -17.63 -17.67 15.68
C GLN A 91 -16.52 -18.57 15.13
N ILE A 92 -15.26 -18.16 15.21
CA ILE A 92 -14.12 -18.98 14.79
C ILE A 92 -14.19 -20.35 15.47
N ARG A 93 -14.30 -20.39 16.80
CA ARG A 93 -14.33 -21.64 17.54
C ARG A 93 -15.53 -22.53 17.15
N ASN A 94 -16.72 -21.95 17.04
CA ASN A 94 -17.92 -22.73 16.69
C ASN A 94 -17.83 -23.30 15.27
N ILE A 95 -17.22 -22.56 14.33
CA ILE A 95 -16.97 -23.04 12.97
C ILE A 95 -15.94 -24.19 12.98
N GLU A 96 -14.83 -24.00 13.69
CA GLU A 96 -13.79 -25.02 13.83
C GLU A 96 -14.32 -26.30 14.53
N ASP A 97 -15.16 -26.15 15.57
CA ASP A 97 -15.79 -27.28 16.27
C ASP A 97 -16.70 -28.12 15.34
N VAL A 98 -17.34 -27.49 14.33
CA VAL A 98 -18.23 -28.20 13.37
C VAL A 98 -17.46 -28.72 12.16
N CYS A 99 -16.61 -27.88 11.56
CA CYS A 99 -15.90 -28.24 10.33
C CYS A 99 -14.63 -29.06 10.57
N GLY A 100 -14.07 -29.03 11.78
CA GLY A 100 -12.81 -29.71 12.11
C GLY A 100 -11.58 -29.11 11.43
N VAL A 101 -11.69 -27.92 10.86
CA VAL A 101 -10.67 -27.24 10.03
C VAL A 101 -10.35 -25.88 10.61
N PHE A 102 -9.07 -25.51 10.57
CA PHE A 102 -8.62 -24.20 11.03
C PHE A 102 -9.26 -23.07 10.23
N THR A 103 -9.82 -22.09 10.93
CA THR A 103 -10.60 -21.01 10.35
C THR A 103 -9.96 -19.65 10.62
N ILE A 104 -9.79 -18.87 9.57
CA ILE A 104 -9.34 -17.48 9.65
C ILE A 104 -10.33 -16.55 8.92
N ASP A 105 -10.19 -15.27 9.15
CA ASP A 105 -10.93 -14.25 8.43
C ASP A 105 -10.02 -13.45 7.49
N ARG A 106 -10.63 -12.60 6.66
CA ARG A 106 -9.95 -11.72 5.71
C ARG A 106 -8.85 -10.88 6.36
N THR A 107 -9.10 -10.36 7.57
CA THR A 107 -8.14 -9.53 8.31
C THR A 107 -6.89 -10.33 8.67
N MET A 108 -7.06 -11.54 9.17
CA MET A 108 -5.93 -12.42 9.52
C MET A 108 -5.13 -12.84 8.29
N LEU A 109 -5.81 -13.15 7.18
CA LEU A 109 -5.16 -13.49 5.90
C LEU A 109 -4.27 -12.34 5.41
N ILE A 110 -4.77 -11.10 5.44
CA ILE A 110 -4.01 -9.92 5.04
C ILE A 110 -2.79 -9.70 5.97
N LEU A 111 -2.99 -9.88 7.28
CA LEU A 111 -1.90 -9.79 8.26
C LEU A 111 -0.81 -10.85 8.02
N ASP A 112 -1.19 -12.05 7.59
CA ASP A 112 -0.24 -13.11 7.25
C ASP A 112 0.56 -12.76 5.99
N ILE A 113 -0.08 -12.21 4.96
CA ILE A 113 0.61 -11.70 3.76
C ILE A 113 1.62 -10.60 4.15
N PHE A 114 1.19 -9.67 5.00
CA PHE A 114 2.05 -8.59 5.47
C PHE A 114 3.23 -9.08 6.30
N ALA A 115 3.02 -10.09 7.14
CA ALA A 115 4.09 -10.71 7.91
C ALA A 115 5.16 -11.37 7.03
N GLN A 116 4.75 -11.95 5.91
CA GLN A 116 5.67 -12.55 4.93
C GLN A 116 6.44 -11.48 4.13
N ARG A 117 5.84 -10.30 3.90
CA ARG A 117 6.41 -9.22 3.07
C ARG A 117 7.21 -8.18 3.86
N ALA A 118 7.03 -8.08 5.17
CA ALA A 118 7.74 -7.12 6.01
C ALA A 118 9.23 -7.44 6.12
N THR A 119 10.07 -6.65 5.46
CA THR A 119 11.53 -6.81 5.43
C THR A 119 12.23 -5.84 6.36
N THR A 120 11.72 -4.60 6.47
CA THR A 120 12.28 -3.56 7.32
C THR A 120 11.89 -3.73 8.79
N ARG A 121 12.65 -3.08 9.68
CA ARG A 121 12.31 -3.03 11.10
C ARG A 121 10.96 -2.34 11.34
N GLU A 122 10.68 -1.26 10.61
CA GLU A 122 9.43 -0.51 10.73
C GLU A 122 8.23 -1.39 10.32
N GLY A 123 8.27 -2.00 9.12
CA GLY A 123 7.21 -2.87 8.63
C GLY A 123 6.94 -4.04 9.57
N ARG A 124 7.98 -4.70 10.09
CA ARG A 124 7.85 -5.79 11.07
C ARG A 124 7.18 -5.32 12.37
N LEU A 125 7.56 -4.15 12.89
CA LEU A 125 6.92 -3.58 14.08
C LEU A 125 5.44 -3.28 13.85
N GLN A 126 5.10 -2.67 12.72
CA GLN A 126 3.72 -2.35 12.35
C GLN A 126 2.86 -3.62 12.25
N VAL A 127 3.35 -4.63 11.55
CA VAL A 127 2.65 -5.92 11.40
C VAL A 127 2.50 -6.62 12.75
N GLU A 128 3.54 -6.67 13.58
CA GLU A 128 3.48 -7.31 14.90
C GLU A 128 2.50 -6.58 15.84
N ILE A 129 2.46 -5.24 15.79
CA ILE A 129 1.47 -4.45 16.55
C ILE A 129 0.06 -4.79 16.06
N ALA A 130 -0.19 -4.80 14.76
CA ALA A 130 -1.50 -5.11 14.18
C ALA A 130 -1.95 -6.53 14.53
N GLN A 131 -1.09 -7.53 14.40
CA GLN A 131 -1.37 -8.91 14.81
C GLN A 131 -1.71 -9.03 16.28
N ASN A 132 -0.97 -8.34 17.17
CA ASN A 132 -1.25 -8.36 18.61
C ASN A 132 -2.55 -7.64 18.95
N LYS A 133 -2.85 -6.49 18.30
CA LYS A 133 -4.14 -5.78 18.44
C LYS A 133 -5.31 -6.65 17.98
N TYR A 134 -5.15 -7.37 16.88
CA TYR A 134 -6.14 -8.29 16.34
C TYR A 134 -6.40 -9.49 17.26
N ARG A 135 -5.35 -10.09 17.83
CA ARG A 135 -5.42 -11.26 18.72
C ARG A 135 -5.99 -10.92 20.11
N LEU A 136 -5.73 -9.71 20.61
CA LEU A 136 -6.08 -9.34 22.00
C LEU A 136 -7.57 -9.54 22.35
N PRO A 137 -8.57 -9.07 21.56
CA PRO A 137 -9.98 -9.34 21.86
C PRO A 137 -10.35 -10.81 21.66
N ARG A 138 -9.66 -11.54 20.81
CA ARG A 138 -9.93 -12.95 20.46
C ARG A 138 -9.42 -13.96 21.49
N LEU A 139 -8.53 -13.58 22.36
CA LEU A 139 -8.09 -14.42 23.49
C LEU A 139 -9.22 -14.78 24.45
N ALA A 140 -10.26 -13.97 24.57
CA ALA A 140 -11.37 -14.21 25.48
C ALA A 140 -12.17 -15.51 25.18
N GLY A 141 -12.15 -15.99 23.93
CA GLY A 141 -12.82 -17.23 23.50
C GLY A 141 -12.01 -18.52 23.74
N MET A 142 -10.68 -18.42 23.86
CA MET A 142 -9.79 -19.59 24.03
C MET A 142 -9.72 -20.12 25.47
N GLY A 143 -10.12 -19.32 26.46
CA GLY A 143 -9.98 -19.64 27.88
C GLY A 143 -10.94 -20.70 28.44
N THR A 144 -12.05 -21.01 27.74
CA THR A 144 -13.08 -21.90 28.24
C THR A 144 -12.72 -23.40 28.19
N ASN A 145 -11.81 -23.80 27.32
CA ASN A 145 -11.33 -25.19 27.26
C ASN A 145 -10.34 -25.56 28.39
N MET A 146 -9.69 -24.56 29.01
CA MET A 146 -8.81 -24.77 30.15
C MET A 146 -9.53 -24.78 31.54
N SER A 147 -10.72 -24.15 31.63
CA SER A 147 -11.48 -24.04 32.87
C SER A 147 -12.27 -25.29 33.25
N ARG A 148 -12.49 -26.22 32.30
CA ARG A 148 -13.28 -27.44 32.57
C ARG A 148 -12.56 -28.51 33.40
N LEU A 149 -11.25 -28.38 33.67
CA LEU A 149 -10.43 -29.40 34.34
C LEU A 149 -10.18 -29.14 35.84
N GLY A 150 -10.74 -28.09 36.42
CA GLY A 150 -10.51 -27.84 37.84
C GLY A 150 -11.30 -26.66 38.39
N GLY A 151 -12.50 -26.84 38.85
CA GLY A 151 -13.25 -25.77 39.48
C GLY A 151 -14.31 -26.23 40.45
N GLY A 152 -14.03 -26.08 41.75
CA GLY A 152 -15.07 -26.01 42.79
C GLY A 152 -15.76 -24.64 42.74
N ILE A 153 -17.02 -24.56 43.21
CA ILE A 153 -17.83 -23.34 43.32
C ILE A 153 -17.11 -22.33 44.23
N GLY A 154 -16.73 -21.16 43.67
CA GLY A 154 -16.25 -20.01 44.44
C GLY A 154 -14.76 -19.66 44.39
N THR A 155 -13.93 -20.38 43.62
CA THR A 155 -12.52 -20.02 43.43
C THR A 155 -12.28 -19.52 42.02
N ARG A 156 -11.63 -18.34 41.85
CA ARG A 156 -11.07 -17.88 40.58
C ARG A 156 -10.18 -19.00 40.07
N GLY A 157 -10.63 -19.67 39.00
CA GLY A 157 -9.90 -20.82 38.45
C GLY A 157 -8.56 -20.38 37.83
N PRO A 158 -7.54 -21.27 37.77
CA PRO A 158 -6.24 -20.99 37.18
C PRO A 158 -6.32 -20.55 35.71
N GLY A 159 -7.46 -20.83 35.01
CA GLY A 159 -7.70 -20.38 33.65
C GLY A 159 -8.02 -18.89 33.51
N GLU A 160 -8.76 -18.28 34.47
CA GLU A 160 -9.02 -16.82 34.44
C GLU A 160 -7.74 -16.03 34.73
N SER A 161 -6.91 -16.47 35.65
CA SER A 161 -5.63 -15.84 35.95
C SER A 161 -4.66 -15.94 34.78
N LYS A 162 -4.67 -17.05 34.04
CA LYS A 162 -3.84 -17.24 32.83
C LYS A 162 -4.26 -16.32 31.71
N LEU A 163 -5.56 -16.26 31.40
CA LEU A 163 -6.11 -15.37 30.39
C LEU A 163 -5.77 -13.88 30.68
N GLU A 164 -5.93 -13.46 31.91
CA GLU A 164 -5.62 -12.07 32.30
C GLU A 164 -4.11 -11.80 32.23
N THR A 165 -3.30 -12.79 32.59
CA THR A 165 -1.85 -12.72 32.39
C THR A 165 -1.46 -12.60 30.94
N ASP A 166 -2.04 -13.42 30.05
CA ASP A 166 -1.77 -13.41 28.63
C ASP A 166 -2.21 -12.08 27.99
N LYS A 167 -3.40 -11.56 28.34
CA LYS A 167 -3.85 -10.22 27.92
C LYS A 167 -2.89 -9.12 28.37
N ARG A 168 -2.40 -9.18 29.60
CA ARG A 168 -1.42 -8.22 30.13
C ARG A 168 -0.11 -8.29 29.36
N HIS A 169 0.40 -9.49 29.08
CA HIS A 169 1.61 -9.66 28.28
C HIS A 169 1.48 -9.06 26.88
N ILE A 170 0.36 -9.32 26.20
CA ILE A 170 0.12 -8.74 24.86
C ILE A 170 0.00 -7.22 24.93
N ARG A 171 -0.73 -6.64 25.90
CA ARG A 171 -0.82 -5.18 26.07
C ARG A 171 0.56 -4.56 26.32
N THR A 172 1.37 -5.18 27.18
CA THR A 172 2.75 -4.72 27.42
C THR A 172 3.60 -4.80 26.15
N ARG A 173 3.44 -5.88 25.38
CA ARG A 173 4.15 -6.03 24.11
C ARG A 173 3.73 -4.96 23.10
N ILE A 174 2.43 -4.70 22.93
CA ILE A 174 1.91 -3.62 22.07
C ILE A 174 2.49 -2.27 22.49
N ALA A 175 2.53 -1.95 23.80
CA ALA A 175 3.07 -0.69 24.29
C ALA A 175 4.56 -0.53 23.93
N ALA A 176 5.36 -1.56 24.21
CA ALA A 176 6.80 -1.54 23.90
C ALA A 176 7.08 -1.37 22.40
N LEU A 177 6.36 -2.12 21.54
CA LEU A 177 6.49 -2.02 20.09
C LEU A 177 6.02 -0.64 19.58
N SER A 178 4.94 -0.09 20.14
CA SER A 178 4.44 1.23 19.77
C SER A 178 5.41 2.35 20.13
N ASP A 179 6.11 2.25 21.24
CA ASP A 179 7.11 3.25 21.63
C ASP A 179 8.34 3.18 20.71
N GLU A 180 8.76 1.98 20.32
CA GLU A 180 9.83 1.79 19.33
C GLU A 180 9.44 2.36 17.96
N LEU A 181 8.19 2.13 17.49
CA LEU A 181 7.67 2.65 16.24
C LEU A 181 7.65 4.19 16.24
N LYS A 182 7.18 4.82 17.32
CA LYS A 182 7.18 6.30 17.46
C LYS A 182 8.57 6.93 17.28
N GLU A 183 9.62 6.27 17.77
CA GLU A 183 10.99 6.78 17.57
C GLU A 183 11.42 6.72 16.10
N ILE A 184 11.00 5.70 15.36
CA ILE A 184 11.25 5.59 13.90
C ILE A 184 10.48 6.69 13.18
N GLU A 185 9.18 6.87 13.47
CA GLU A 185 8.32 7.90 12.88
C GLU A 185 8.88 9.32 13.11
N LYS A 186 9.38 9.59 14.31
CA LYS A 186 10.01 10.88 14.65
C LYS A 186 11.23 11.15 13.78
N ARG A 187 12.09 10.15 13.56
CA ARG A 187 13.25 10.27 12.66
C ARG A 187 12.82 10.51 11.21
N ARG A 188 11.81 9.78 10.72
CA ARG A 188 11.23 10.00 9.38
C ARG A 188 10.67 11.42 9.24
N GLY A 189 9.95 11.91 10.26
CA GLY A 189 9.43 13.28 10.27
C GLY A 189 10.52 14.35 10.15
N LEU A 190 11.68 14.14 10.79
CA LEU A 190 12.84 15.02 10.64
C LEU A 190 13.43 14.98 9.23
N MET A 191 13.54 13.79 8.64
CA MET A 191 14.03 13.63 7.25
C MET A 191 13.07 14.28 6.24
N ARG A 192 11.73 14.13 6.42
CA ARG A 192 10.71 14.81 5.59
C ARG A 192 10.87 16.34 5.65
N LYS A 193 10.97 16.89 6.86
CA LYS A 193 11.19 18.33 7.06
C LYS A 193 12.46 18.81 6.37
N ARG A 194 13.54 18.02 6.43
CA ARG A 194 14.80 18.35 5.75
C ARG A 194 14.61 18.33 4.23
N ARG A 195 14.03 17.26 3.65
CA ARG A 195 13.75 17.19 2.20
C ARG A 195 12.93 18.40 1.71
N LYS A 196 11.89 18.78 2.46
CA LYS A 196 11.06 19.95 2.13
C LYS A 196 11.86 21.26 2.23
N LYS A 197 12.75 21.39 3.22
CA LYS A 197 13.63 22.55 3.35
C LYS A 197 14.65 22.62 2.20
N ASP A 198 15.16 21.47 1.80
CA ASP A 198 16.14 21.35 0.70
C ASP A 198 15.47 21.48 -0.69
N GLY A 199 14.14 21.68 -0.77
CA GLY A 199 13.41 21.87 -2.02
C GLY A 199 13.24 20.61 -2.86
N VAL A 200 13.45 19.42 -2.29
CA VAL A 200 13.30 18.14 -3.00
C VAL A 200 11.83 17.90 -3.29
N LEU A 201 11.46 17.87 -4.57
CA LEU A 201 10.13 17.57 -5.04
C LEU A 201 9.83 16.06 -4.87
N THR A 202 8.61 15.77 -4.48
CA THR A 202 8.16 14.38 -4.21
C THR A 202 6.86 14.06 -4.93
N ALA A 203 6.77 12.85 -5.51
CA ALA A 203 5.56 12.33 -6.14
C ALA A 203 5.23 10.95 -5.55
N ALA A 204 4.06 10.81 -4.94
CA ALA A 204 3.62 9.54 -4.37
C ALA A 204 2.81 8.74 -5.38
N ILE A 205 3.18 7.48 -5.61
CA ILE A 205 2.44 6.54 -6.46
C ILE A 205 1.43 5.80 -5.59
N VAL A 206 0.15 6.02 -5.84
CA VAL A 206 -0.95 5.43 -5.07
C VAL A 206 -1.92 4.71 -6.03
N GLY A 207 -2.57 3.69 -5.56
CA GLY A 207 -3.58 2.96 -6.34
C GLY A 207 -3.86 1.60 -5.75
N TYR A 208 -4.81 0.93 -6.33
CA TYR A 208 -5.24 -0.40 -5.90
C TYR A 208 -4.09 -1.43 -5.98
N THR A 209 -4.22 -2.57 -5.30
CA THR A 209 -3.26 -3.66 -5.47
C THR A 209 -3.25 -4.15 -6.91
N ASN A 210 -2.10 -4.63 -7.38
CA ASN A 210 -1.91 -5.21 -8.71
C ASN A 210 -2.20 -4.29 -9.92
N VAL A 211 -2.41 -2.97 -9.74
CA VAL A 211 -2.59 -2.01 -10.86
C VAL A 211 -1.28 -1.69 -11.60
N GLY A 212 -0.14 -2.15 -11.09
CA GLY A 212 1.16 -2.00 -11.72
C GLY A 212 2.00 -0.83 -11.21
N LYS A 213 1.81 -0.38 -9.95
CA LYS A 213 2.61 0.69 -9.32
C LYS A 213 4.11 0.40 -9.33
N SER A 214 4.51 -0.77 -8.83
CA SER A 214 5.92 -1.18 -8.77
C SER A 214 6.52 -1.43 -10.16
N THR A 215 5.70 -1.88 -11.13
CA THR A 215 6.11 -1.99 -12.54
C THR A 215 6.40 -0.61 -13.12
N LEU A 216 5.54 0.37 -12.84
CA LEU A 216 5.74 1.76 -13.26
C LEU A 216 7.01 2.35 -12.63
N LEU A 217 7.19 2.17 -11.31
CA LEU A 217 8.41 2.63 -10.64
C LEU A 217 9.67 2.00 -11.26
N ASN A 218 9.67 0.70 -11.51
CA ASN A 218 10.79 -0.01 -12.14
C ASN A 218 11.10 0.53 -13.54
N TYR A 219 10.06 0.77 -14.33
CA TYR A 219 10.23 1.32 -15.67
C TYR A 219 10.87 2.72 -15.63
N LEU A 220 10.39 3.58 -14.73
CA LEU A 220 10.88 4.96 -14.62
C LEU A 220 12.28 5.06 -14.00
N THR A 221 12.74 4.07 -13.24
CA THR A 221 13.96 4.17 -12.43
C THR A 221 15.01 3.12 -12.75
N GLU A 222 14.73 2.17 -13.66
CA GLU A 222 15.57 0.97 -13.92
C GLU A 222 15.92 0.18 -12.64
N ALA A 223 15.08 0.26 -11.61
CA ALA A 223 15.43 -0.08 -10.22
C ALA A 223 15.14 -1.52 -9.88
N GLY A 224 14.92 -2.47 -10.67
CA GLY A 224 14.80 -3.91 -10.36
C GLY A 224 14.00 -4.25 -9.07
N VAL A 225 13.02 -3.41 -8.68
CA VAL A 225 12.13 -3.69 -7.55
C VAL A 225 11.25 -4.88 -7.90
N LEU A 226 11.02 -5.77 -6.94
CA LEU A 226 10.23 -6.98 -7.14
C LEU A 226 8.81 -6.61 -7.62
N ALA A 227 8.56 -6.76 -8.91
CA ALA A 227 7.24 -6.56 -9.51
C ALA A 227 6.63 -7.94 -9.76
N GLU A 228 5.93 -8.48 -8.77
CA GLU A 228 5.15 -9.72 -8.90
C GLU A 228 3.70 -9.39 -9.25
N ASN A 229 3.06 -10.26 -10.01
CA ASN A 229 1.62 -10.19 -10.26
C ASN A 229 0.85 -10.78 -9.07
N LYS A 230 1.07 -10.21 -7.88
CA LYS A 230 0.47 -10.62 -6.60
C LYS A 230 0.02 -9.40 -5.83
N LEU A 231 -1.05 -9.55 -5.05
CA LEU A 231 -1.53 -8.49 -4.17
C LEU A 231 -0.45 -8.16 -3.12
N PHE A 232 -0.35 -6.88 -2.75
CA PHE A 232 0.63 -6.39 -1.77
C PHE A 232 2.09 -6.75 -2.11
N ALA A 233 2.47 -6.71 -3.39
CA ALA A 233 3.87 -6.91 -3.79
C ALA A 233 4.79 -5.91 -3.11
N THR A 234 4.33 -4.68 -2.89
CA THR A 234 5.01 -3.64 -2.12
C THR A 234 4.28 -3.39 -0.81
N LEU A 235 4.90 -3.68 0.31
CA LEU A 235 4.42 -3.35 1.66
C LEU A 235 5.12 -2.12 2.23
N GLU A 236 6.35 -1.87 1.83
CA GLU A 236 7.22 -0.83 2.34
C GLU A 236 7.47 0.23 1.28
N THR A 237 7.53 1.49 1.70
CA THR A 237 7.77 2.58 0.76
C THR A 237 9.16 2.49 0.16
N THR A 238 9.23 2.46 -1.16
CA THR A 238 10.47 2.57 -1.91
C THR A 238 10.54 3.96 -2.54
N SER A 239 11.64 4.69 -2.34
CA SER A 239 11.83 6.00 -2.94
C SER A 239 12.97 6.01 -3.93
N ARG A 240 12.76 6.64 -5.11
CA ARG A 240 13.74 6.78 -6.18
C ARG A 240 13.62 8.14 -6.84
N ALA A 241 14.76 8.73 -7.17
CA ALA A 241 14.80 9.97 -7.92
C ALA A 241 14.73 9.68 -9.43
N ILE A 242 13.94 10.48 -10.13
CA ILE A 242 13.90 10.53 -11.60
C ILE A 242 14.13 11.96 -12.07
N GLU A 243 14.51 12.11 -13.33
CA GLU A 243 14.64 13.39 -13.99
C GLU A 243 13.43 13.64 -14.90
N LEU A 244 12.81 14.80 -14.76
CA LEU A 244 11.70 15.25 -15.60
C LEU A 244 12.22 15.87 -16.90
N PRO A 245 11.38 15.99 -17.96
CA PRO A 245 11.80 16.56 -19.25
C PRO A 245 12.35 17.99 -19.16
N ASP A 246 11.93 18.76 -18.15
CA ASP A 246 12.46 20.11 -17.88
C ASP A 246 13.78 20.12 -17.09
N GLY A 247 14.29 18.96 -16.70
CA GLY A 247 15.54 18.79 -15.94
C GLY A 247 15.38 18.87 -14.44
N ARG A 248 14.16 19.07 -13.91
CA ARG A 248 13.91 18.96 -12.46
C ARG A 248 14.03 17.52 -12.01
N SER A 249 14.60 17.31 -10.82
CA SER A 249 14.60 16.02 -10.17
C SER A 249 13.39 15.86 -9.26
N VAL A 250 12.67 14.76 -9.36
CA VAL A 250 11.56 14.41 -8.48
C VAL A 250 11.79 13.04 -7.84
N THR A 251 11.50 12.91 -6.56
CA THR A 251 11.56 11.63 -5.85
C THR A 251 10.21 10.94 -5.94
N LEU A 252 10.16 9.82 -6.67
CA LEU A 252 9.00 8.93 -6.69
C LEU A 252 8.99 8.09 -5.42
N ILE A 253 7.81 7.96 -4.80
CA ILE A 253 7.59 7.16 -3.60
C ILE A 253 6.50 6.14 -3.91
N ASP A 254 6.87 4.84 -4.00
CA ASP A 254 5.90 3.76 -4.11
C ASP A 254 5.24 3.52 -2.77
N THR A 255 3.92 3.34 -2.76
CA THR A 255 3.14 3.11 -1.55
C THR A 255 2.52 1.72 -1.54
N VAL A 256 2.03 1.32 -0.39
CA VAL A 256 1.26 0.06 -0.24
C VAL A 256 0.04 0.10 -1.17
N GLY A 257 -0.23 -1.02 -1.82
CA GLY A 257 -1.46 -1.18 -2.60
C GLY A 257 -2.70 -1.18 -1.70
N LEU A 258 -3.76 -0.55 -2.18
CA LEU A 258 -5.04 -0.50 -1.50
C LEU A 258 -5.92 -1.67 -1.95
N ILE A 259 -6.84 -2.09 -1.09
CA ILE A 259 -7.86 -3.11 -1.37
C ILE A 259 -9.21 -2.64 -0.86
N ARG A 260 -10.28 -3.25 -1.34
CA ARG A 260 -11.62 -3.04 -0.80
C ARG A 260 -11.71 -3.47 0.66
N ARG A 261 -12.54 -2.76 1.42
CA ARG A 261 -12.86 -3.13 2.80
C ARG A 261 -11.60 -3.40 3.64
N LEU A 262 -10.57 -2.54 3.46
CA LEU A 262 -9.36 -2.62 4.27
C LEU A 262 -9.74 -2.43 5.75
N PRO A 263 -9.43 -3.40 6.63
CA PRO A 263 -9.77 -3.29 8.05
C PRO A 263 -9.16 -2.05 8.69
N HIS A 264 -9.94 -1.31 9.49
CA HIS A 264 -9.47 -0.08 10.16
C HIS A 264 -8.18 -0.27 10.97
N GLN A 265 -8.01 -1.44 11.58
CA GLN A 265 -6.80 -1.78 12.33
C GLN A 265 -5.55 -1.80 11.43
N LEU A 266 -5.72 -2.20 10.16
CA LEU A 266 -4.64 -2.20 9.17
C LEU A 266 -4.38 -0.79 8.64
N VAL A 267 -5.43 0.03 8.43
CA VAL A 267 -5.26 1.45 8.08
C VAL A 267 -4.42 2.17 9.14
N GLU A 268 -4.71 1.96 10.43
CA GLU A 268 -3.89 2.51 11.52
C GLU A 268 -2.43 2.01 11.49
N ALA A 269 -2.24 0.71 11.26
CA ALA A 269 -0.90 0.12 11.22
C ALA A 269 -0.03 0.69 10.09
N PHE A 270 -0.64 0.96 8.93
CA PHE A 270 0.06 1.47 7.74
C PHE A 270 -0.09 2.97 7.53
N LYS A 271 -0.71 3.66 8.48
CA LYS A 271 -0.90 5.11 8.43
C LYS A 271 0.41 5.86 8.12
N SER A 272 1.52 5.45 8.75
CA SER A 272 2.82 6.09 8.53
C SER A 272 3.35 5.90 7.10
N THR A 273 3.04 4.78 6.46
CA THR A 273 3.39 4.49 5.06
C THR A 273 2.51 5.30 4.11
N LEU A 274 1.23 5.43 4.43
CA LEU A 274 0.28 6.23 3.67
C LEU A 274 0.45 7.74 3.89
N GLU A 275 1.00 8.18 5.04
CA GLU A 275 1.37 9.57 5.31
C GLU A 275 2.47 10.12 4.38
N GLU A 276 3.24 9.26 3.72
CA GLU A 276 4.16 9.71 2.67
C GLU A 276 3.38 10.30 1.48
N ALA A 277 2.21 9.75 1.14
CA ALA A 277 1.32 10.32 0.13
C ALA A 277 0.79 11.70 0.56
N ALA A 278 0.38 11.85 1.83
CA ALA A 278 -0.10 13.11 2.38
C ALA A 278 0.97 14.20 2.48
N SER A 279 2.24 13.84 2.38
CA SER A 279 3.36 14.77 2.40
C SER A 279 3.99 15.04 1.02
N ALA A 280 3.50 14.39 -0.02
CA ALA A 280 3.98 14.55 -1.39
C ALA A 280 3.52 15.87 -2.02
N ASP A 281 4.25 16.33 -3.02
CA ASP A 281 3.91 17.53 -3.79
C ASP A 281 2.90 17.22 -4.91
N VAL A 282 2.85 15.96 -5.38
CA VAL A 282 1.87 15.44 -6.33
C VAL A 282 1.57 13.96 -6.04
N ILE A 283 0.34 13.54 -6.29
CA ILE A 283 -0.10 12.15 -6.22
C ILE A 283 -0.27 11.61 -7.63
N ILE A 284 0.36 10.47 -7.92
CA ILE A 284 0.18 9.68 -9.14
C ILE A 284 -0.80 8.56 -8.80
N HIS A 285 -2.07 8.73 -9.15
CA HIS A 285 -3.13 7.77 -8.91
C HIS A 285 -3.19 6.77 -10.07
N VAL A 286 -2.71 5.55 -9.85
CA VAL A 286 -2.64 4.49 -10.86
C VAL A 286 -3.86 3.59 -10.77
N CYS A 287 -4.58 3.46 -11.90
CA CYS A 287 -5.75 2.60 -12.09
C CYS A 287 -5.44 1.54 -13.14
N ASP A 288 -6.01 0.35 -13.00
CA ASP A 288 -5.93 -0.73 -14.01
C ASP A 288 -7.05 -0.53 -15.03
N ALA A 289 -6.70 -0.09 -16.23
CA ALA A 289 -7.67 0.12 -17.30
C ALA A 289 -8.32 -1.18 -17.81
N SER A 290 -7.73 -2.34 -17.51
CA SER A 290 -8.23 -3.66 -17.93
C SER A 290 -9.17 -4.30 -16.91
N ALA A 291 -9.35 -3.70 -15.73
CA ALA A 291 -10.25 -4.21 -14.71
C ALA A 291 -11.69 -3.75 -14.96
N ASP A 292 -12.65 -4.67 -14.90
CA ASP A 292 -14.07 -4.37 -15.11
C ASP A 292 -14.63 -3.41 -14.06
N ASP A 293 -14.03 -3.39 -12.87
CA ASP A 293 -14.37 -2.56 -11.73
C ASP A 293 -13.42 -1.37 -11.50
N CYS A 294 -12.72 -0.94 -12.55
CA CYS A 294 -11.73 0.14 -12.50
C CYS A 294 -12.26 1.42 -11.84
N GLU A 295 -13.52 1.82 -12.15
CA GLU A 295 -14.16 3.00 -11.55
C GLU A 295 -14.35 2.88 -10.05
N GLU A 296 -14.79 1.72 -9.58
CA GLU A 296 -15.01 1.47 -8.16
C GLU A 296 -13.68 1.43 -7.40
N GLN A 297 -12.66 0.78 -7.95
CA GLN A 297 -11.32 0.80 -7.37
C GLN A 297 -10.74 2.22 -7.29
N ALA A 298 -10.93 3.02 -8.33
CA ALA A 298 -10.50 4.41 -8.35
C ALA A 298 -11.20 5.23 -7.26
N LYS A 299 -12.52 5.06 -7.11
CA LYS A 299 -13.32 5.72 -6.08
C LYS A 299 -12.85 5.36 -4.67
N VAL A 300 -12.68 4.08 -4.38
CA VAL A 300 -12.16 3.59 -3.07
C VAL A 300 -10.81 4.23 -2.76
N THR A 301 -9.91 4.30 -3.74
CA THR A 301 -8.60 4.93 -3.58
C THR A 301 -8.72 6.42 -3.24
N LEU A 302 -9.56 7.17 -3.96
CA LEU A 302 -9.73 8.60 -3.74
C LEU A 302 -10.41 8.91 -2.38
N GLU A 303 -11.38 8.09 -1.97
CA GLU A 303 -12.02 8.21 -0.65
C GLU A 303 -10.99 8.02 0.47
N LEU A 304 -10.13 7.00 0.36
CA LEU A 304 -9.08 6.77 1.34
C LEU A 304 -8.03 7.89 1.37
N LEU A 305 -7.64 8.42 0.21
CA LEU A 305 -6.74 9.59 0.14
C LEU A 305 -7.33 10.80 0.86
N LYS A 306 -8.65 11.00 0.76
CA LYS A 306 -9.36 12.04 1.48
C LYS A 306 -9.33 11.82 2.99
N GLU A 307 -9.60 10.59 3.46
CA GLU A 307 -9.48 10.22 4.89
C GLU A 307 -8.07 10.43 5.45
N LEU A 308 -7.05 10.24 4.61
CA LEU A 308 -5.64 10.45 4.98
C LEU A 308 -5.21 11.93 4.97
N GLY A 309 -6.13 12.84 4.62
CA GLY A 309 -5.83 14.28 4.60
C GLY A 309 -5.01 14.74 3.39
N CYS A 310 -5.10 14.01 2.28
CA CYS A 310 -4.45 14.37 1.01
C CYS A 310 -5.24 15.45 0.22
N GLU A 311 -6.26 16.06 0.82
CA GLU A 311 -7.03 17.14 0.18
C GLU A 311 -6.13 18.33 -0.19
N GLY A 312 -6.26 18.80 -1.43
CA GLY A 312 -5.47 19.93 -1.94
C GLY A 312 -4.13 19.56 -2.57
N ILE A 313 -3.71 18.29 -2.52
CA ILE A 313 -2.55 17.82 -3.28
C ILE A 313 -2.99 17.54 -4.73
N PRO A 314 -2.27 18.05 -5.76
CA PRO A 314 -2.59 17.74 -7.14
C PRO A 314 -2.55 16.23 -7.42
N VAL A 315 -3.54 15.71 -8.13
CA VAL A 315 -3.65 14.29 -8.48
C VAL A 315 -3.55 14.13 -9.99
N VAL A 316 -2.60 13.33 -10.45
CA VAL A 316 -2.49 12.89 -11.84
C VAL A 316 -3.04 11.47 -11.92
N THR A 317 -4.19 11.29 -12.56
CA THR A 317 -4.78 9.97 -12.76
C THR A 317 -4.15 9.25 -13.93
N VAL A 318 -3.73 8.01 -13.71
CA VAL A 318 -2.98 7.19 -14.67
C VAL A 318 -3.74 5.89 -14.92
N PHE A 319 -4.23 5.72 -16.13
CA PHE A 319 -4.80 4.45 -16.60
C PHE A 319 -3.69 3.58 -17.16
N ASN A 320 -3.29 2.58 -16.38
CA ASN A 320 -2.26 1.63 -16.76
C ASN A 320 -2.86 0.37 -17.43
N LYS A 321 -2.01 -0.45 -18.03
CA LYS A 321 -2.35 -1.68 -18.77
C LYS A 321 -3.20 -1.42 -20.01
N CYS A 322 -3.04 -0.25 -20.63
CA CYS A 322 -3.75 0.12 -21.87
C CYS A 322 -3.44 -0.81 -23.06
N ASP A 323 -2.36 -1.57 -22.99
CA ASP A 323 -2.03 -2.63 -23.93
C ASP A 323 -3.05 -3.78 -23.97
N LYS A 324 -3.85 -3.93 -22.92
CA LYS A 324 -4.90 -4.95 -22.84
C LYS A 324 -6.27 -4.47 -23.32
N VAL A 325 -6.48 -3.14 -23.40
CA VAL A 325 -7.78 -2.54 -23.72
C VAL A 325 -7.64 -1.54 -24.86
N PRO A 326 -8.30 -1.76 -26.01
CA PRO A 326 -8.20 -0.85 -27.16
C PRO A 326 -8.93 0.48 -26.94
N TYR A 327 -9.99 0.52 -26.13
CA TYR A 327 -10.79 1.70 -25.84
C TYR A 327 -11.03 1.84 -24.34
N ILE A 328 -10.61 2.98 -23.77
CA ILE A 328 -10.84 3.30 -22.36
C ILE A 328 -11.92 4.38 -22.32
N ASN A 329 -13.02 4.11 -21.58
CA ASN A 329 -13.99 5.12 -21.26
C ASN A 329 -13.31 6.22 -20.43
N GLU A 330 -13.68 7.47 -20.69
CA GLU A 330 -13.20 8.58 -19.86
C GLU A 330 -13.92 8.50 -18.51
N LEU A 331 -13.17 8.11 -17.48
CA LEU A 331 -13.65 8.23 -16.11
C LEU A 331 -13.75 9.71 -15.74
N ASP A 332 -14.74 10.04 -14.92
CA ASP A 332 -14.89 11.40 -14.39
C ASP A 332 -13.73 11.69 -13.41
N THR A 333 -12.68 12.30 -13.92
CA THR A 333 -11.46 12.57 -13.16
C THR A 333 -11.38 14.05 -12.81
N ASN A 334 -11.23 14.35 -11.52
CA ASN A 334 -11.03 15.72 -11.01
C ASN A 334 -9.59 16.25 -11.32
N GLY A 335 -9.00 15.87 -12.44
CA GLY A 335 -7.64 16.24 -12.80
C GLY A 335 -7.21 15.78 -14.17
N GLU A 336 -5.90 15.87 -14.46
CA GLU A 336 -5.31 15.41 -15.72
C GLU A 336 -5.20 13.89 -15.74
N ALA A 337 -5.74 13.23 -16.76
CA ALA A 337 -5.72 11.78 -16.92
C ALA A 337 -4.77 11.37 -18.05
N VAL A 338 -3.94 10.36 -17.80
CA VAL A 338 -2.95 9.85 -18.76
C VAL A 338 -3.12 8.35 -18.95
N LYS A 339 -3.05 7.89 -20.18
CA LYS A 339 -3.12 6.46 -20.57
C LYS A 339 -1.72 5.92 -20.79
N ILE A 340 -1.36 4.82 -20.10
CA ILE A 340 -0.03 4.22 -20.21
C ILE A 340 -0.08 2.69 -20.29
N SER A 341 1.03 2.13 -20.73
CA SER A 341 1.41 0.75 -20.45
C SER A 341 2.79 0.76 -19.78
N ALA A 342 2.82 0.59 -18.47
CA ALA A 342 4.07 0.51 -17.72
C ALA A 342 4.95 -0.67 -18.15
N LYS A 343 4.34 -1.72 -18.74
CA LYS A 343 5.04 -2.88 -19.28
C LYS A 343 5.79 -2.57 -20.56
N ASN A 344 5.16 -1.80 -21.45
CA ASN A 344 5.67 -1.53 -22.81
C ASN A 344 6.30 -0.15 -22.94
N GLY A 345 6.18 0.72 -21.93
CA GLY A 345 6.68 2.09 -21.96
C GLY A 345 5.79 3.06 -22.73
N THR A 346 4.62 2.63 -23.21
CA THR A 346 3.71 3.51 -23.96
C THR A 346 3.12 4.59 -23.04
N GLY A 347 3.07 5.85 -23.51
CA GLY A 347 2.47 6.97 -22.79
C GLY A 347 3.29 7.53 -21.63
N ILE A 348 4.51 7.04 -21.40
CA ILE A 348 5.37 7.49 -20.30
C ILE A 348 5.79 8.96 -20.46
N ASP A 349 6.10 9.42 -21.66
CA ASP A 349 6.44 10.83 -21.88
C ASP A 349 5.27 11.76 -21.51
N SER A 350 4.05 11.36 -21.84
CA SER A 350 2.83 12.08 -21.45
C SER A 350 2.65 12.11 -19.94
N LEU A 351 2.95 11.00 -19.26
CA LEU A 351 2.92 10.93 -17.80
C LEU A 351 3.96 11.88 -17.18
N LEU A 352 5.19 11.88 -17.66
CA LEU A 352 6.24 12.77 -17.14
C LEU A 352 5.87 14.24 -17.36
N ALA A 353 5.27 14.59 -18.52
CA ALA A 353 4.79 15.95 -18.78
C ALA A 353 3.62 16.34 -17.85
N ALA A 354 2.69 15.41 -17.55
CA ALA A 354 1.59 15.65 -16.61
C ALA A 354 2.11 15.84 -15.18
N ILE A 355 3.06 15.02 -14.73
CA ILE A 355 3.72 15.18 -13.42
C ILE A 355 4.42 16.55 -13.35
N GLN A 356 5.17 16.92 -14.39
CA GLN A 356 5.86 18.21 -14.48
C GLN A 356 4.90 19.38 -14.31
N LYS A 357 3.74 19.34 -14.96
CA LYS A 357 2.71 20.38 -14.91
C LYS A 357 2.01 20.45 -13.55
N ALA A 358 1.82 19.31 -12.89
CA ALA A 358 1.16 19.23 -11.58
C ALA A 358 2.06 19.63 -10.41
N LEU A 359 3.38 19.53 -10.56
CA LEU A 359 4.34 19.90 -9.54
C LEU A 359 4.44 21.44 -9.38
N PRO A 360 4.68 21.94 -8.15
CA PRO A 360 4.89 23.35 -7.93
C PRO A 360 6.09 23.87 -8.75
N GLU A 361 5.97 25.07 -9.26
CA GLU A 361 7.05 25.76 -9.97
C GLU A 361 8.09 26.29 -8.96
N ASN A 362 8.96 25.40 -8.49
CA ASN A 362 10.01 25.74 -7.54
C ASN A 362 11.32 26.17 -8.24
N SER A 363 11.40 26.08 -9.56
CA SER A 363 12.61 26.40 -10.33
C SER A 363 12.25 26.97 -11.70
N VAL A 364 13.09 27.85 -12.17
CA VAL A 364 12.95 28.51 -13.48
C VAL A 364 14.13 28.12 -14.35
N ARG A 365 13.87 27.55 -15.53
CA ARG A 365 14.91 27.35 -16.53
C ARG A 365 15.17 28.67 -17.25
N CYS A 366 16.41 29.10 -17.26
CA CYS A 366 16.78 30.37 -17.91
C CYS A 366 18.19 30.30 -18.49
N ARG A 367 18.37 31.03 -19.57
CA ARG A 367 19.70 31.36 -20.11
C ARG A 367 20.18 32.62 -19.48
N LEU A 368 21.37 32.56 -18.92
CA LEU A 368 21.98 33.68 -18.18
C LEU A 368 23.30 34.05 -18.84
N LEU A 369 23.63 35.34 -18.83
CA LEU A 369 24.96 35.83 -19.15
C LEU A 369 25.48 36.58 -17.92
N LEU A 370 26.31 35.89 -17.12
CA LEU A 370 26.87 36.44 -15.90
C LEU A 370 28.18 37.16 -16.19
N PRO A 371 28.34 38.45 -15.79
CA PRO A 371 29.62 39.13 -15.85
C PRO A 371 30.67 38.40 -14.98
N PHE A 372 31.94 38.49 -15.34
CA PHE A 372 33.02 37.80 -14.65
C PHE A 372 33.16 38.19 -13.16
N ASP A 373 32.78 39.41 -12.78
CA ASP A 373 32.75 39.86 -11.40
C ASP A 373 31.67 39.18 -10.55
N LYS A 374 30.68 38.53 -11.22
CA LYS A 374 29.61 37.77 -10.61
C LYS A 374 29.78 36.22 -10.74
N ALA A 375 30.99 35.75 -11.07
CA ALA A 375 31.28 34.33 -11.19
C ALA A 375 30.91 33.50 -9.94
N GLY A 376 30.88 34.14 -8.75
CA GLY A 376 30.42 33.49 -7.51
C GLY A 376 28.99 32.97 -7.58
N LEU A 377 28.11 33.61 -8.39
CA LEU A 377 26.73 33.17 -8.58
C LEU A 377 26.65 31.81 -9.29
N VAL A 378 27.64 31.45 -10.12
CA VAL A 378 27.72 30.13 -10.77
C VAL A 378 27.72 29.00 -9.72
N ASN A 379 28.50 29.19 -8.63
CA ASN A 379 28.53 28.23 -7.53
C ASN A 379 27.18 28.15 -6.78
N THR A 380 26.51 29.29 -6.59
CA THR A 380 25.18 29.35 -5.97
C THR A 380 24.15 28.62 -6.84
N ILE A 381 24.16 28.85 -8.17
CA ILE A 381 23.30 28.16 -9.13
C ILE A 381 23.60 26.65 -9.12
N ARG A 382 24.88 26.25 -9.02
CA ARG A 382 25.28 24.83 -8.96
C ARG A 382 24.84 24.14 -7.68
N GLN A 383 24.75 24.87 -6.56
CA GLN A 383 24.29 24.34 -5.27
C GLN A 383 22.77 24.26 -5.15
N GLU A 384 22.05 25.28 -5.63
CA GLU A 384 20.60 25.47 -5.45
C GLU A 384 19.82 25.25 -6.78
N GLY A 385 20.44 24.65 -7.78
CA GLY A 385 19.86 24.42 -9.08
C GLY A 385 20.69 23.46 -9.92
N ARG A 386 20.54 23.52 -11.24
CA ARG A 386 21.29 22.68 -12.18
C ARG A 386 21.79 23.51 -13.36
N ILE A 387 23.05 23.34 -13.73
CA ILE A 387 23.66 23.93 -14.94
C ILE A 387 23.67 22.85 -16.03
N PHE A 388 23.05 23.14 -17.17
CA PHE A 388 23.03 22.25 -18.35
C PHE A 388 24.21 22.55 -19.30
N SER A 389 24.54 23.85 -19.48
CA SER A 389 25.73 24.27 -20.21
C SER A 389 26.38 25.47 -19.55
N GLU A 390 27.71 25.56 -19.65
CA GLU A 390 28.53 26.65 -19.14
C GLU A 390 29.60 26.98 -20.19
N ASP A 391 29.50 28.18 -20.76
CA ASP A 391 30.39 28.63 -21.80
C ASP A 391 31.00 29.99 -21.42
N TYR A 392 32.31 30.14 -21.61
CA TYR A 392 33.00 31.38 -21.36
C TYR A 392 33.10 32.21 -22.64
N THR A 393 32.38 33.33 -22.67
CA THR A 393 32.34 34.24 -23.80
C THR A 393 33.18 35.50 -23.50
N ALA A 394 33.40 36.37 -24.51
CA ALA A 394 34.08 37.63 -24.28
C ALA A 394 33.31 38.60 -23.36
N GLU A 395 31.99 38.42 -23.25
CA GLU A 395 31.09 39.29 -22.48
C GLU A 395 30.80 38.76 -21.07
N GLY A 396 31.14 37.53 -20.76
CA GLY A 396 30.87 36.87 -19.49
C GLY A 396 30.71 35.39 -19.58
N ILE A 397 30.13 34.79 -18.54
CA ILE A 397 29.83 33.34 -18.43
C ILE A 397 28.39 33.11 -18.89
N ALA A 398 28.23 32.46 -20.02
CA ALA A 398 26.92 32.06 -20.53
C ALA A 398 26.50 30.74 -19.91
N LEU A 399 25.31 30.68 -19.32
CA LEU A 399 24.75 29.50 -18.66
C LEU A 399 23.38 29.18 -19.22
N ASP A 400 23.10 27.90 -19.47
CA ASP A 400 21.74 27.34 -19.53
C ASP A 400 21.52 26.61 -18.20
N ALA A 401 20.64 27.12 -17.35
CA ALA A 401 20.50 26.61 -16.01
C ALA A 401 19.03 26.56 -15.54
N LEU A 402 18.74 25.60 -14.69
CA LEU A 402 17.53 25.54 -13.89
C LEU A 402 17.86 26.13 -12.51
N VAL A 403 17.22 27.24 -12.17
CA VAL A 403 17.52 28.02 -10.95
C VAL A 403 16.34 27.94 -10.00
N ASP A 404 16.58 27.56 -8.74
CA ASP A 404 15.55 27.59 -7.69
C ASP A 404 15.01 29.00 -7.50
N ILE A 405 13.69 29.13 -7.30
CA ILE A 405 13.00 30.41 -7.09
C ILE A 405 13.61 31.20 -5.93
N LYS A 406 14.13 30.52 -4.90
CA LYS A 406 14.77 31.18 -3.75
C LYS A 406 15.98 32.03 -4.14
N VAL A 407 16.73 31.59 -5.15
CA VAL A 407 17.93 32.27 -5.62
C VAL A 407 17.74 32.96 -6.99
N TYR A 408 16.60 32.76 -7.62
CA TYR A 408 16.28 33.32 -8.94
C TYR A 408 16.38 34.85 -8.94
N HIS A 409 15.94 35.51 -7.87
CA HIS A 409 16.03 36.98 -7.74
C HIS A 409 17.46 37.52 -7.80
N LEU A 410 18.48 36.68 -7.54
CA LEU A 410 19.90 37.07 -7.63
C LEU A 410 20.40 37.08 -9.08
N VAL A 411 19.74 36.36 -9.96
CA VAL A 411 20.21 36.12 -11.34
C VAL A 411 19.23 36.59 -12.41
N GLU A 412 18.03 37.00 -12.04
CA GLU A 412 16.99 37.48 -12.96
C GLU A 412 17.47 38.62 -13.87
N GLY A 413 18.26 39.54 -13.32
CA GLY A 413 18.84 40.69 -14.06
C GLY A 413 19.85 40.31 -15.15
N TYR A 414 20.31 39.05 -15.15
CA TYR A 414 21.30 38.54 -16.11
C TYR A 414 20.68 37.58 -17.15
N LYS A 415 19.35 37.51 -17.21
CA LYS A 415 18.63 36.66 -18.15
C LYS A 415 18.82 37.17 -19.58
N VAL A 416 19.28 36.32 -20.44
CA VAL A 416 19.36 36.62 -21.89
C VAL A 416 17.95 36.58 -22.45
N LYS A 417 17.45 37.67 -23.00
CA LYS A 417 16.19 37.71 -23.73
C LYS A 417 16.38 36.86 -25.01
N ASN A 418 15.53 35.85 -25.21
CA ASN A 418 15.48 35.17 -26.48
C ASN A 418 15.10 36.22 -27.53
N GLU A 419 15.99 36.50 -28.46
CA GLU A 419 15.56 37.05 -29.74
C GLU A 419 14.70 35.99 -30.40
N GLU A 420 13.43 36.33 -30.68
CA GLU A 420 12.49 35.49 -31.46
C GLU A 420 13.01 35.17 -32.86
#